data_14b37d16eeb31261729308cfbc0ad446
#
_entry.id   14b37d16eeb31261729308cfbc0ad446
#
_cell.length_a   1.000
_cell.length_b   1.000
_cell.length_c   1.000
_cell.angle_alpha   90.00
_cell.angle_beta   90.00
_cell.angle_gamma   90.00
#
_symmetry.space_group_name_H-M   'P 1'
#
loop_
_entity.id
_entity.type
_entity.pdbx_description
1 polymer ?
#
loop_
_entity_poly.entity_id
_entity_poly.type
_entity_poly.pdbx_seq_one_letter_code
_entity_poly.pdbx_strand_id
1 'polypeptide(L)'
;MRGTKALFTAAMSAIALTGTAVSAVALPAVAAPRAVAVAHQLRAAASGACRTATGPFTVSGTQVLGHGGQPFVSYGITVPGLQVLNWVSFGQLDQQKIAAVAHDWCANTVRLQLNQNNLLGLSGTGYNQAYMTAIQSEVSAAERDHLVVVLNDNTEFSYSGQQARQQGPTLGTELFWKDLASKYGNNPQVIFDLFNEPRTASPGMPLSQVWQLWLNGGSFGGVTYPFGMAALAGYVRNTLGAKNLFWIEGPDMATSFAGMVSNGAQLSVSNVVYAVHHPQAPHDQASWDADFGYLVNDGIAPVVEGEWTNYEPAPAFTAATLPTSCWTDAVTAVPEYFQYLASHGIGLNAYQLQPGFLVKSYANMAGPTTINAQTWSCQADAESQPGQGAGSLLMAWFRQRNS
;
A
#
# COMPACT_ATOMS: atom_id res chain seq x y z
N MET A 1 4.26 32.07 50.31
CA MET A 1 5.57 31.65 50.81
C MET A 1 6.38 31.24 49.58
N ARG A 2 7.20 32.11 49.14
CA ARG A 2 8.64 32.17 48.82
C ARG A 2 9.20 30.75 48.55
N GLY A 3 9.59 30.29 47.41
CA GLY A 3 10.39 30.74 46.32
C GLY A 3 11.83 30.30 46.50
N THR A 4 12.42 29.48 45.72
CA THR A 4 13.89 29.51 45.53
C THR A 4 14.21 28.98 44.11
N LYS A 5 14.74 29.89 43.27
CA LYS A 5 15.38 29.58 42.00
C LYS A 5 16.83 29.17 42.28
N ALA A 6 17.27 28.07 41.72
CA ALA A 6 18.69 27.72 41.67
C ALA A 6 19.22 28.01 40.25
N LEU A 7 20.16 28.95 40.17
CA LEU A 7 21.00 29.19 39.03
C LEU A 7 22.12 28.13 39.00
N PHE A 8 22.31 27.48 37.85
CA PHE A 8 23.55 26.75 37.60
C PHE A 8 24.39 27.53 36.57
N THR A 9 25.54 27.93 37.03
CA THR A 9 26.60 28.61 36.24
C THR A 9 27.44 27.54 35.57
N ALA A 10 27.55 27.55 34.23
CA ALA A 10 28.46 26.70 33.49
C ALA A 10 29.82 27.34 33.37
N ALA A 11 30.85 26.66 33.79
CA ALA A 11 32.26 27.07 33.62
C ALA A 11 32.76 26.55 32.25
N MET A 12 33.25 27.46 31.42
CA MET A 12 33.98 27.11 30.19
C MET A 12 35.44 26.81 30.55
N SER A 13 35.90 25.62 30.19
CA SER A 13 37.32 25.26 30.15
C SER A 13 37.80 25.27 28.70
N ALA A 14 38.69 26.15 28.37
CA ALA A 14 39.35 26.18 27.07
C ALA A 14 40.47 25.13 27.04
N ILE A 15 40.43 24.22 26.08
CA ILE A 15 41.55 23.31 25.78
C ILE A 15 42.14 23.75 24.42
N ALA A 16 43.42 24.12 24.49
CA ALA A 16 44.24 24.43 23.32
C ALA A 16 44.59 23.13 22.58
N LEU A 17 44.22 23.00 21.32
CA LEU A 17 44.68 21.94 20.43
C LEU A 17 45.88 22.40 19.63
N THR A 18 47.02 21.77 19.85
CA THR A 18 48.20 21.82 18.99
C THR A 18 47.98 21.06 17.71
N GLY A 19 48.17 21.75 16.57
CA GLY A 19 47.97 21.16 15.26
C GLY A 19 49.06 20.12 14.89
N THR A 20 48.61 18.96 14.43
CA THR A 20 49.43 18.07 13.59
C THR A 20 48.78 17.98 12.21
N ALA A 21 49.53 18.36 11.18
CA ALA A 21 49.09 18.28 9.80
C ALA A 21 48.95 16.81 9.39
N VAL A 22 47.72 16.37 9.08
CA VAL A 22 47.46 15.08 8.45
C VAL A 22 47.36 15.31 6.95
N SER A 23 48.24 14.66 6.21
CA SER A 23 48.26 14.67 4.74
C SER A 23 46.95 14.03 4.24
N ALA A 24 46.22 14.80 3.44
CA ALA A 24 45.02 14.31 2.76
C ALA A 24 45.41 13.29 1.67
N VAL A 25 45.08 12.01 1.89
CA VAL A 25 45.09 10.99 0.84
C VAL A 25 43.82 11.19 0.02
N ALA A 26 43.98 11.58 -1.24
CA ALA A 26 42.87 11.66 -2.19
C ALA A 26 42.30 10.30 -2.45
N LEU A 27 41.06 10.04 -2.01
CA LEU A 27 40.28 8.88 -2.41
C LEU A 27 39.85 9.04 -3.89
N PRO A 28 39.91 7.97 -4.69
CA PRO A 28 39.48 8.04 -6.09
C PRO A 28 37.98 8.30 -6.16
N ALA A 29 37.61 9.23 -7.03
CA ALA A 29 36.20 9.51 -7.35
C ALA A 29 35.55 8.26 -7.97
N VAL A 30 34.71 7.58 -7.21
CA VAL A 30 33.94 6.46 -7.70
C VAL A 30 32.63 6.97 -8.31
N ALA A 31 32.63 6.92 -9.62
CA ALA A 31 31.53 6.68 -10.56
C ALA A 31 30.09 7.14 -10.17
N ALA A 32 29.73 8.30 -10.61
CA ALA A 32 28.35 8.74 -10.77
C ALA A 32 27.78 8.59 -12.22
N PRO A 33 27.95 7.49 -12.97
CA PRO A 33 27.30 7.33 -14.27
C PRO A 33 26.11 6.38 -14.30
N ARG A 34 25.90 5.52 -13.29
CA ARG A 34 24.82 4.52 -13.39
C ARG A 34 23.41 5.06 -13.08
N ALA A 35 23.25 5.90 -12.08
CA ALA A 35 21.94 6.44 -11.72
C ALA A 35 21.36 7.39 -12.79
N VAL A 36 22.21 8.18 -13.43
CA VAL A 36 21.81 9.06 -14.54
C VAL A 36 21.43 8.26 -15.80
N ALA A 37 22.10 7.12 -16.05
CA ALA A 37 21.79 6.24 -17.18
C ALA A 37 20.44 5.51 -16.98
N VAL A 38 20.11 5.07 -15.77
CA VAL A 38 18.80 4.46 -15.45
C VAL A 38 17.68 5.48 -15.57
N ALA A 39 17.86 6.71 -15.07
CA ALA A 39 16.89 7.79 -15.23
C ALA A 39 16.71 8.22 -16.71
N HIS A 40 17.76 8.13 -17.52
CA HIS A 40 17.65 8.39 -18.98
C HIS A 40 17.01 7.23 -19.74
N GLN A 41 17.24 5.98 -19.33
CA GLN A 41 16.55 4.83 -19.92
C GLN A 41 15.05 4.84 -19.63
N LEU A 42 14.62 5.31 -18.44
CA LEU A 42 13.21 5.48 -18.11
C LEU A 42 12.52 6.62 -18.93
N ARG A 43 13.28 7.55 -19.50
CA ARG A 43 12.75 8.63 -20.35
C ARG A 43 12.46 8.22 -21.80
N ALA A 44 12.98 7.09 -22.26
CA ALA A 44 12.81 6.62 -23.64
C ALA A 44 11.71 5.56 -23.78
N ALA A 45 10.66 5.60 -22.94
CA ALA A 45 9.58 4.62 -23.01
C ALA A 45 8.42 5.10 -23.88
N ALA A 46 8.23 4.34 -24.92
CA ALA A 46 7.03 3.92 -25.62
C ALA A 46 5.96 4.97 -26.01
N SER A 47 5.85 5.16 -27.30
CA SER A 47 4.68 5.72 -28.02
C SER A 47 3.54 4.69 -28.19
N GLY A 48 3.46 3.67 -27.34
CA GLY A 48 2.42 2.64 -27.35
C GLY A 48 1.19 3.06 -26.55
N ALA A 49 0.00 2.58 -26.92
CA ALA A 49 -1.19 2.69 -26.09
C ALA A 49 -1.01 1.85 -24.80
N CYS A 50 -1.47 2.38 -23.67
CA CYS A 50 -1.43 1.64 -22.42
C CYS A 50 -2.28 0.37 -22.49
N ARG A 51 -1.78 -0.74 -21.96
CA ARG A 51 -2.49 -2.02 -21.97
C ARG A 51 -3.60 -2.01 -20.95
N THR A 52 -4.75 -2.49 -21.35
CA THR A 52 -5.86 -2.78 -20.47
C THR A 52 -5.88 -4.26 -20.11
N ALA A 53 -6.50 -4.59 -18.99
CA ALA A 53 -6.69 -5.97 -18.57
C ALA A 53 -8.18 -6.28 -18.41
N THR A 54 -8.55 -7.49 -18.75
CA THR A 54 -9.94 -7.95 -18.64
C THR A 54 -9.99 -9.26 -17.87
N GLY A 55 -10.90 -9.34 -16.89
CA GLY A 55 -11.18 -10.57 -16.16
C GLY A 55 -12.07 -11.55 -16.93
N PRO A 56 -12.45 -12.68 -16.36
CA PRO A 56 -12.22 -13.01 -14.97
C PRO A 56 -10.75 -13.30 -14.66
N PHE A 57 -10.32 -12.90 -13.45
CA PHE A 57 -8.96 -13.14 -12.98
C PHE A 57 -8.90 -14.44 -12.18
N THR A 58 -7.88 -15.26 -12.47
CA THR A 58 -7.66 -16.56 -11.81
C THR A 58 -6.20 -16.73 -11.43
N VAL A 59 -5.96 -17.43 -10.32
CA VAL A 59 -4.61 -17.78 -9.89
C VAL A 59 -4.18 -19.10 -10.52
N SER A 60 -2.95 -19.13 -11.05
CA SER A 60 -2.28 -20.33 -11.55
C SER A 60 -0.82 -20.35 -11.06
N GLY A 61 -0.55 -21.18 -10.06
CA GLY A 61 0.74 -21.14 -9.35
C GLY A 61 0.97 -19.78 -8.71
N THR A 62 2.05 -19.11 -9.06
CA THR A 62 2.40 -17.77 -8.58
C THR A 62 1.98 -16.64 -9.53
N GLN A 63 1.15 -16.94 -10.50
CA GLN A 63 0.69 -15.96 -11.48
C GLN A 63 -0.81 -15.69 -11.37
N VAL A 64 -1.21 -14.49 -11.72
CA VAL A 64 -2.60 -14.13 -11.99
C VAL A 64 -2.80 -14.12 -13.50
N LEU A 65 -3.84 -14.80 -13.96
CA LEU A 65 -4.25 -14.84 -15.36
C LEU A 65 -5.59 -14.10 -15.53
N GLY A 66 -5.66 -13.27 -16.54
CA GLY A 66 -6.89 -12.61 -16.98
C GLY A 66 -7.63 -13.40 -18.08
N HIS A 67 -8.52 -12.72 -18.77
CA HIS A 67 -9.31 -13.33 -19.85
C HIS A 67 -8.43 -14.04 -20.88
N GLY A 68 -8.86 -15.23 -21.29
CA GLY A 68 -8.11 -16.03 -22.26
C GLY A 68 -6.77 -16.58 -21.74
N GLY A 69 -6.55 -16.59 -20.44
CA GLY A 69 -5.33 -17.11 -19.82
C GLY A 69 -4.10 -16.20 -19.96
N GLN A 70 -4.31 -14.94 -20.32
CA GLN A 70 -3.20 -13.98 -20.45
C GLN A 70 -2.67 -13.57 -19.07
N PRO A 71 -1.35 -13.51 -18.85
CA PRO A 71 -0.78 -13.03 -17.60
C PRO A 71 -1.29 -11.60 -17.26
N PHE A 72 -1.67 -11.42 -16.03
CA PHE A 72 -2.07 -10.12 -15.48
C PHE A 72 -1.14 -9.70 -14.35
N VAL A 73 -0.56 -8.52 -14.50
CA VAL A 73 0.20 -7.83 -13.43
C VAL A 73 -0.51 -6.50 -13.18
N SER A 74 -0.86 -6.24 -11.93
CA SER A 74 -1.49 -4.99 -11.52
C SER A 74 -0.49 -3.84 -11.56
N TYR A 75 -0.79 -2.80 -12.32
CA TYR A 75 -0.14 -1.49 -12.28
C TYR A 75 -1.21 -0.49 -11.83
N GLY A 76 -1.37 -0.36 -10.53
CA GLY A 76 -2.51 0.30 -9.93
C GLY A 76 -2.20 1.58 -9.18
N ILE A 77 -3.24 2.38 -8.98
CA ILE A 77 -3.19 3.58 -8.14
C ILE A 77 -4.43 3.61 -7.25
N THR A 78 -4.23 3.91 -5.97
CA THR A 78 -5.32 4.15 -5.02
C THR A 78 -5.95 5.52 -5.28
N VAL A 79 -7.27 5.55 -5.39
CA VAL A 79 -8.09 6.77 -5.43
C VAL A 79 -8.78 6.92 -4.07
N PRO A 80 -8.35 7.88 -3.24
CA PRO A 80 -8.98 8.15 -1.96
C PRO A 80 -10.22 9.01 -2.15
N GLY A 81 -11.24 8.82 -1.29
CA GLY A 81 -12.47 9.61 -1.29
C GLY A 81 -13.61 8.92 -0.55
N LEU A 82 -13.95 7.70 -0.93
CA LEU A 82 -15.08 6.96 -0.36
C LEU A 82 -14.84 6.49 1.09
N GLN A 83 -13.61 6.37 1.56
CA GLN A 83 -13.32 5.92 2.92
C GLN A 83 -13.61 6.97 4.00
N VAL A 84 -13.69 8.26 3.64
CA VAL A 84 -13.88 9.34 4.63
C VAL A 84 -15.35 9.67 4.88
N LEU A 85 -15.65 10.35 6.00
CA LEU A 85 -17.02 10.70 6.38
C LEU A 85 -17.72 11.64 5.38
N ASN A 86 -16.97 12.59 4.83
CA ASN A 86 -17.50 13.56 3.86
C ASN A 86 -17.34 13.11 2.40
N TRP A 87 -17.40 11.81 2.16
CA TRP A 87 -17.25 11.19 0.83
C TRP A 87 -18.10 11.83 -0.26
N VAL A 88 -19.28 12.36 0.09
CA VAL A 88 -20.17 13.08 -0.84
C VAL A 88 -19.45 14.23 -1.56
N SER A 89 -18.49 14.87 -0.90
CA SER A 89 -17.74 16.00 -1.46
C SER A 89 -16.74 15.59 -2.56
N PHE A 90 -16.44 14.31 -2.69
CA PHE A 90 -15.38 13.83 -3.59
C PHE A 90 -15.88 13.26 -4.92
N GLY A 91 -17.15 12.90 -5.06
CA GLY A 91 -17.67 12.12 -6.17
C GLY A 91 -17.26 12.59 -7.58
N GLN A 92 -17.34 13.89 -7.90
CA GLN A 92 -16.88 14.42 -9.19
C GLN A 92 -15.35 14.41 -9.30
N LEU A 93 -14.65 14.73 -8.21
CA LEU A 93 -13.19 14.71 -8.17
C LEU A 93 -12.66 13.28 -8.31
N ASP A 94 -13.31 12.30 -7.70
CA ASP A 94 -12.89 10.90 -7.78
C ASP A 94 -13.04 10.34 -9.19
N GLN A 95 -14.10 10.70 -9.93
CA GLN A 95 -14.22 10.36 -11.35
C GLN A 95 -13.10 10.98 -12.19
N GLN A 96 -12.68 12.21 -11.89
CA GLN A 96 -11.53 12.84 -12.56
C GLN A 96 -10.20 12.14 -12.22
N LYS A 97 -10.04 11.70 -10.97
CA LYS A 97 -8.87 10.90 -10.56
C LYS A 97 -8.83 9.57 -11.29
N ILE A 98 -9.96 8.86 -11.39
CA ILE A 98 -10.08 7.58 -12.10
C ILE A 98 -9.68 7.75 -13.57
N ALA A 99 -10.18 8.77 -14.23
CA ALA A 99 -9.81 9.07 -15.62
C ALA A 99 -8.30 9.38 -15.76
N ALA A 100 -7.74 10.14 -14.83
CA ALA A 100 -6.28 10.43 -14.81
C ALA A 100 -5.46 9.14 -14.61
N VAL A 101 -5.87 8.24 -13.72
CA VAL A 101 -5.23 6.94 -13.51
C VAL A 101 -5.13 6.16 -14.82
N ALA A 102 -6.23 6.08 -15.56
CA ALA A 102 -6.27 5.35 -16.82
C ALA A 102 -5.45 6.02 -17.92
N HIS A 103 -5.62 7.32 -18.12
CA HIS A 103 -5.16 8.00 -19.32
C HIS A 103 -3.80 8.67 -19.16
N ASP A 104 -3.51 9.22 -17.97
CA ASP A 104 -2.27 9.96 -17.74
C ASP A 104 -1.15 9.08 -17.17
N TRP A 105 -1.53 8.10 -16.33
CA TRP A 105 -0.56 7.28 -15.59
C TRP A 105 -0.23 5.94 -16.23
N CYS A 106 -0.94 5.55 -17.26
CA CYS A 106 -0.79 4.23 -17.90
C CYS A 106 -1.01 3.07 -16.91
N ALA A 107 -1.86 3.28 -15.92
CA ALA A 107 -2.29 2.22 -15.01
C ALA A 107 -3.32 1.30 -15.68
N ASN A 108 -3.43 0.07 -15.21
CA ASN A 108 -4.48 -0.87 -15.61
C ASN A 108 -5.43 -1.22 -14.47
N THR A 109 -5.16 -0.71 -13.29
CA THR A 109 -5.90 -1.00 -12.06
C THR A 109 -6.15 0.28 -11.27
N VAL A 110 -7.32 0.39 -10.66
CA VAL A 110 -7.63 1.40 -9.65
C VAL A 110 -8.08 0.72 -8.38
N ARG A 111 -7.55 1.13 -7.23
CA ARG A 111 -7.98 0.68 -5.91
C ARG A 111 -8.84 1.76 -5.26
N LEU A 112 -10.08 1.41 -4.94
CA LEU A 112 -11.06 2.26 -4.29
C LEU A 112 -11.13 1.88 -2.81
N GLN A 113 -10.72 2.80 -1.95
CA GLN A 113 -10.81 2.61 -0.51
C GLN A 113 -12.23 2.91 -0.03
N LEU A 114 -12.87 1.92 0.56
CA LEU A 114 -14.23 2.01 1.07
C LEU A 114 -14.21 1.96 2.60
N ASN A 115 -15.35 2.26 3.22
CA ASN A 115 -15.49 2.15 4.67
C ASN A 115 -16.84 1.55 5.03
N GLN A 116 -16.84 0.45 5.77
CA GLN A 116 -18.07 -0.25 6.16
C GLN A 116 -19.02 0.64 6.97
N ASN A 117 -18.50 1.58 7.78
CA ASN A 117 -19.36 2.48 8.55
C ASN A 117 -20.09 3.49 7.68
N ASN A 118 -19.56 3.84 6.50
CA ASN A 118 -20.26 4.69 5.55
C ASN A 118 -21.43 3.94 4.87
N LEU A 119 -21.27 2.63 4.68
CA LEU A 119 -22.32 1.77 4.10
C LEU A 119 -23.36 1.33 5.14
N LEU A 120 -22.91 0.86 6.30
CA LEU A 120 -23.77 0.22 7.30
C LEU A 120 -24.19 1.16 8.43
N GLY A 121 -23.67 2.37 8.48
CA GLY A 121 -23.78 3.27 9.62
C GLY A 121 -22.93 2.82 10.81
N LEU A 122 -22.85 3.67 11.83
CA LEU A 122 -22.04 3.40 13.02
C LEU A 122 -22.56 2.22 13.86
N SER A 123 -23.82 1.85 13.70
CA SER A 123 -24.39 0.64 14.32
C SER A 123 -23.87 -0.66 13.69
N GLY A 124 -23.28 -0.58 12.48
CA GLY A 124 -22.81 -1.74 11.72
C GLY A 124 -23.91 -2.61 11.10
N THR A 125 -25.18 -2.19 11.15
CA THR A 125 -26.34 -2.99 10.70
C THR A 125 -27.31 -2.25 9.79
N GLY A 126 -27.03 -0.98 9.49
CA GLY A 126 -27.83 -0.16 8.58
C GLY A 126 -27.48 -0.42 7.11
N TYR A 127 -28.06 0.41 6.24
CA TYR A 127 -27.72 0.42 4.81
C TYR A 127 -27.85 1.84 4.26
N ASN A 128 -26.79 2.33 3.64
CA ASN A 128 -26.73 3.64 3.02
C ASN A 128 -26.77 3.51 1.48
N GLN A 129 -27.97 3.65 0.93
CA GLN A 129 -28.17 3.56 -0.52
C GLN A 129 -27.38 4.64 -1.29
N ALA A 130 -27.23 5.86 -0.73
CA ALA A 130 -26.47 6.92 -1.38
C ALA A 130 -24.99 6.58 -1.49
N TYR A 131 -24.43 5.97 -0.43
CA TYR A 131 -23.05 5.50 -0.44
C TYR A 131 -22.82 4.36 -1.46
N MET A 132 -23.73 3.37 -1.49
CA MET A 132 -23.69 2.33 -2.51
C MET A 132 -23.78 2.89 -3.93
N THR A 133 -24.61 3.93 -4.13
CA THR A 133 -24.71 4.61 -5.44
C THR A 133 -23.41 5.32 -5.80
N ALA A 134 -22.70 5.90 -4.86
CA ALA A 134 -21.39 6.50 -5.08
C ALA A 134 -20.36 5.44 -5.48
N ILE A 135 -20.30 4.30 -4.78
CA ILE A 135 -19.45 3.16 -5.15
C ILE A 135 -19.75 2.71 -6.59
N GLN A 136 -21.03 2.55 -6.94
CA GLN A 136 -21.44 2.14 -8.30
C GLN A 136 -20.99 3.15 -9.36
N SER A 137 -21.06 4.45 -9.05
CA SER A 137 -20.62 5.51 -9.94
C SER A 137 -19.13 5.44 -10.23
N GLU A 138 -18.30 5.21 -9.20
CA GLU A 138 -16.84 5.11 -9.37
C GLU A 138 -16.43 3.81 -10.07
N VAL A 139 -17.02 2.67 -9.71
CA VAL A 139 -16.81 1.41 -10.41
C VAL A 139 -17.15 1.56 -11.89
N SER A 140 -18.32 2.14 -12.20
CA SER A 140 -18.72 2.35 -13.60
C SER A 140 -17.81 3.33 -14.35
N ALA A 141 -17.24 4.33 -13.67
CA ALA A 141 -16.24 5.22 -14.26
C ALA A 141 -14.96 4.43 -14.63
N ALA A 142 -14.46 3.64 -13.69
CA ALA A 142 -13.27 2.83 -13.91
C ALA A 142 -13.45 1.79 -15.04
N GLU A 143 -14.60 1.13 -15.10
CA GLU A 143 -14.92 0.17 -16.17
C GLU A 143 -15.02 0.83 -17.54
N ARG A 144 -15.60 2.04 -17.63
CA ARG A 144 -15.61 2.81 -18.90
C ARG A 144 -14.21 3.15 -19.39
N ASP A 145 -13.28 3.36 -18.47
CA ASP A 145 -11.88 3.64 -18.76
C ASP A 145 -11.01 2.36 -18.81
N HIS A 146 -11.67 1.18 -18.86
CA HIS A 146 -11.05 -0.14 -18.98
C HIS A 146 -10.08 -0.51 -17.85
N LEU A 147 -10.28 0.03 -16.66
CA LEU A 147 -9.50 -0.31 -15.47
C LEU A 147 -10.06 -1.57 -14.78
N VAL A 148 -9.17 -2.35 -14.20
CA VAL A 148 -9.51 -3.34 -13.18
C VAL A 148 -9.81 -2.58 -11.88
N VAL A 149 -10.87 -2.95 -11.18
CA VAL A 149 -11.28 -2.26 -9.95
C VAL A 149 -10.98 -3.15 -8.74
N VAL A 150 -10.20 -2.64 -7.82
CA VAL A 150 -10.01 -3.26 -6.51
C VAL A 150 -10.90 -2.53 -5.50
N LEU A 151 -11.87 -3.24 -4.94
CA LEU A 151 -12.69 -2.73 -3.84
C LEU A 151 -12.05 -3.17 -2.52
N ASN A 152 -11.67 -2.20 -1.70
CA ASN A 152 -10.94 -2.43 -0.45
C ASN A 152 -11.79 -1.99 0.75
N ASP A 153 -11.91 -2.83 1.78
CA ASP A 153 -12.47 -2.42 3.07
C ASP A 153 -11.42 -1.71 3.91
N ASN A 154 -11.40 -0.39 3.87
CA ASN A 154 -10.46 0.47 4.59
C ASN A 154 -11.07 0.97 5.91
N THR A 155 -11.52 0.05 6.76
CA THR A 155 -12.23 0.38 8.01
C THR A 155 -11.33 0.35 9.24
N GLU A 156 -10.08 -0.08 9.12
CA GLU A 156 -9.11 -0.09 10.22
C GLU A 156 -8.77 1.32 10.70
N PHE A 157 -8.97 2.36 9.88
CA PHE A 157 -8.79 3.75 10.30
C PHE A 157 -10.00 4.30 11.03
N SER A 158 -9.73 5.04 12.11
CA SER A 158 -10.73 5.83 12.83
C SER A 158 -10.73 7.25 12.27
N TYR A 159 -11.70 7.56 11.43
CA TYR A 159 -11.93 8.92 10.97
C TYR A 159 -12.77 9.70 11.99
N SER A 160 -12.63 11.03 12.01
CA SER A 160 -13.38 11.88 12.94
C SER A 160 -14.89 11.60 12.86
N GLY A 161 -15.50 11.27 13.99
CA GLY A 161 -16.93 10.95 14.11
C GLY A 161 -17.31 9.51 13.76
N GLN A 162 -16.36 8.66 13.40
CA GLN A 162 -16.58 7.23 13.17
C GLN A 162 -16.26 6.40 14.41
N GLN A 163 -16.63 5.13 14.39
CA GLN A 163 -16.23 4.18 15.42
C GLN A 163 -14.71 4.08 15.51
N ALA A 164 -14.26 3.60 16.67
CA ALA A 164 -12.85 3.30 16.84
C ALA A 164 -12.36 2.34 15.74
N ARG A 165 -11.09 2.51 15.40
CA ARG A 165 -10.35 1.67 14.47
C ARG A 165 -10.60 0.19 14.73
N GLN A 166 -10.90 -0.56 13.67
CA GLN A 166 -10.98 -2.01 13.73
C GLN A 166 -9.59 -2.62 13.50
N GLN A 167 -9.23 -3.58 14.31
CA GLN A 167 -7.95 -4.27 14.16
C GLN A 167 -8.05 -5.47 13.20
N GLY A 168 -9.26 -5.92 12.91
CA GLY A 168 -9.52 -7.02 12.00
C GLY A 168 -10.99 -7.18 11.70
N PRO A 169 -11.36 -8.21 10.91
CA PRO A 169 -12.73 -8.45 10.49
C PRO A 169 -13.71 -8.58 11.65
N THR A 170 -14.91 -8.09 11.45
CA THR A 170 -16.02 -8.13 12.41
C THR A 170 -17.29 -8.59 11.70
N LEU A 171 -18.39 -8.73 12.43
CA LEU A 171 -19.71 -8.97 11.83
C LEU A 171 -20.07 -7.83 10.83
N GLY A 172 -19.68 -6.59 11.13
CA GLY A 172 -19.85 -5.46 10.19
C GLY A 172 -19.11 -5.70 8.88
N THR A 173 -17.91 -6.27 8.93
CA THR A 173 -17.15 -6.63 7.73
C THR A 173 -17.86 -7.69 6.89
N GLU A 174 -18.45 -8.71 7.51
CA GLU A 174 -19.26 -9.70 6.80
C GLU A 174 -20.50 -9.09 6.14
N LEU A 175 -21.21 -8.21 6.83
CA LEU A 175 -22.39 -7.52 6.28
C LEU A 175 -22.00 -6.57 5.14
N PHE A 176 -20.90 -5.87 5.27
CA PHE A 176 -20.35 -5.02 4.22
C PHE A 176 -20.07 -5.83 2.94
N TRP A 177 -19.36 -6.96 3.06
CA TRP A 177 -19.08 -7.83 1.92
C TRP A 177 -20.32 -8.51 1.37
N LYS A 178 -21.34 -8.82 2.20
CA LYS A 178 -22.61 -9.31 1.72
C LYS A 178 -23.26 -8.33 0.73
N ASP A 179 -23.28 -7.04 1.08
CA ASP A 179 -23.86 -6.03 0.22
C ASP A 179 -23.04 -5.83 -1.05
N LEU A 180 -21.71 -5.75 -0.96
CA LEU A 180 -20.83 -5.62 -2.13
C LEU A 180 -20.84 -6.86 -3.01
N ALA A 181 -20.80 -8.08 -2.45
CA ALA A 181 -20.83 -9.30 -3.22
C ALA A 181 -22.17 -9.50 -3.94
N SER A 182 -23.28 -9.00 -3.38
CA SER A 182 -24.58 -9.01 -4.08
C SER A 182 -24.56 -8.21 -5.38
N LYS A 183 -23.68 -7.21 -5.50
CA LYS A 183 -23.54 -6.34 -6.67
C LYS A 183 -22.40 -6.78 -7.58
N TYR A 184 -21.28 -7.13 -7.01
CA TYR A 184 -20.01 -7.30 -7.72
C TYR A 184 -19.44 -8.72 -7.65
N GLY A 185 -20.05 -9.65 -6.90
CA GLY A 185 -19.53 -11.00 -6.69
C GLY A 185 -19.37 -11.85 -7.96
N ASN A 186 -20.02 -11.46 -9.05
CA ASN A 186 -19.87 -12.04 -10.39
C ASN A 186 -19.31 -11.07 -11.42
N ASN A 187 -18.87 -9.87 -11.01
CA ASN A 187 -18.28 -8.92 -11.92
C ASN A 187 -16.83 -9.31 -12.21
N PRO A 188 -16.48 -9.70 -13.44
CA PRO A 188 -15.16 -10.21 -13.75
C PRO A 188 -14.06 -9.13 -13.68
N GLN A 189 -14.45 -7.84 -13.73
CA GLN A 189 -13.50 -6.72 -13.70
C GLN A 189 -13.18 -6.24 -12.29
N VAL A 190 -13.84 -6.81 -11.27
CA VAL A 190 -13.69 -6.40 -9.87
C VAL A 190 -12.89 -7.44 -9.07
N ILE A 191 -11.94 -6.95 -8.30
CA ILE A 191 -11.15 -7.69 -7.31
C ILE A 191 -11.62 -7.25 -5.92
N PHE A 192 -11.69 -8.16 -4.96
CA PHE A 192 -12.03 -7.86 -3.57
C PHE A 192 -10.78 -7.89 -2.70
N ASP A 193 -10.45 -6.77 -2.11
CA ASP A 193 -9.41 -6.60 -1.10
C ASP A 193 -10.10 -6.59 0.28
N LEU A 194 -10.07 -7.75 0.94
CA LEU A 194 -11.07 -8.09 1.93
C LEU A 194 -11.00 -7.30 3.23
N PHE A 195 -9.83 -6.87 3.66
CA PHE A 195 -9.65 -6.05 4.86
C PHE A 195 -8.27 -5.38 4.86
N ASN A 196 -8.26 -4.06 4.89
CA ASN A 196 -7.03 -3.26 4.87
C ASN A 196 -6.27 -3.36 6.20
N GLU A 197 -4.99 -3.60 6.12
CA GLU A 197 -4.01 -3.51 7.22
C GLU A 197 -4.44 -4.15 8.55
N PRO A 198 -4.70 -5.46 8.55
CA PRO A 198 -5.02 -6.16 9.79
C PRO A 198 -3.93 -5.97 10.87
N ARG A 199 -4.35 -5.79 12.13
CA ARG A 199 -3.44 -5.47 13.24
C ARG A 199 -3.52 -6.52 14.34
N THR A 200 -2.97 -7.68 14.09
CA THR A 200 -2.92 -8.78 15.06
C THR A 200 -1.65 -8.81 15.90
N ALA A 201 -0.64 -8.06 15.51
CA ALA A 201 0.61 -8.00 16.27
C ALA A 201 0.53 -7.06 17.48
N SER A 202 1.13 -7.46 18.57
CA SER A 202 1.39 -6.63 19.75
C SER A 202 2.86 -6.79 20.18
N PRO A 203 3.48 -5.80 20.79
CA PRO A 203 4.84 -5.91 21.28
C PRO A 203 5.02 -7.15 22.17
N GLY A 204 6.01 -7.99 21.82
CA GLY A 204 6.32 -9.22 22.56
C GLY A 204 5.43 -10.42 22.25
N MET A 205 4.47 -10.30 21.33
CA MET A 205 3.66 -11.43 20.90
C MET A 205 4.49 -12.38 20.02
N PRO A 206 4.52 -13.69 20.30
CA PRO A 206 5.17 -14.67 19.44
C PRO A 206 4.55 -14.67 18.03
N LEU A 207 5.38 -14.76 16.98
CA LEU A 207 4.94 -14.73 15.60
C LEU A 207 3.89 -15.80 15.29
N SER A 208 4.01 -16.99 15.87
CA SER A 208 3.00 -18.05 15.74
C SER A 208 1.62 -17.64 16.26
N GLN A 209 1.55 -16.83 17.30
CA GLN A 209 0.27 -16.32 17.82
C GLN A 209 -0.29 -15.20 16.97
N VAL A 210 0.57 -14.33 16.43
CA VAL A 210 0.16 -13.31 15.44
C VAL A 210 -0.55 -13.99 14.27
N TRP A 211 0.06 -15.03 13.69
CA TRP A 211 -0.51 -15.78 12.58
C TRP A 211 -1.79 -16.55 12.96
N GLN A 212 -1.86 -17.12 14.18
CA GLN A 212 -3.07 -17.81 14.63
C GLN A 212 -4.25 -16.84 14.84
N LEU A 213 -4.01 -15.67 15.41
CA LEU A 213 -5.04 -14.62 15.53
C LEU A 213 -5.52 -14.15 14.16
N TRP A 214 -4.58 -13.88 13.25
CA TRP A 214 -4.89 -13.44 11.90
C TRP A 214 -5.74 -14.49 11.16
N LEU A 215 -5.35 -15.74 11.23
CA LEU A 215 -6.04 -16.84 10.52
C LEU A 215 -7.41 -17.15 11.11
N ASN A 216 -7.47 -17.34 12.43
CA ASN A 216 -8.61 -17.95 13.11
C ASN A 216 -9.44 -16.98 13.95
N GLY A 217 -8.94 -15.79 14.21
CA GLY A 217 -9.51 -14.89 15.21
C GLY A 217 -9.20 -15.33 16.64
N GLY A 218 -9.80 -14.65 17.60
CA GLY A 218 -9.59 -14.90 19.03
C GLY A 218 -9.11 -13.66 19.78
N SER A 219 -8.58 -13.86 20.99
CA SER A 219 -8.03 -12.79 21.82
C SER A 219 -6.71 -13.21 22.42
N PHE A 220 -5.69 -12.35 22.32
CA PHE A 220 -4.40 -12.56 22.95
C PHE A 220 -3.70 -11.22 23.19
N GLY A 221 -3.05 -11.08 24.34
CA GLY A 221 -2.21 -9.88 24.64
C GLY A 221 -2.96 -8.56 24.57
N GLY A 222 -4.27 -8.53 24.83
CA GLY A 222 -5.10 -7.32 24.73
C GLY A 222 -5.59 -7.02 23.31
N VAL A 223 -5.21 -7.83 22.32
CA VAL A 223 -5.75 -7.78 20.93
C VAL A 223 -6.92 -8.75 20.83
N THR A 224 -8.05 -8.26 20.33
CA THR A 224 -9.22 -9.09 20.02
C THR A 224 -9.50 -9.01 18.52
N TYR A 225 -9.55 -10.16 17.90
CA TYR A 225 -9.81 -10.38 16.49
C TYR A 225 -11.06 -11.23 16.36
N PRO A 226 -12.25 -10.65 16.24
CA PRO A 226 -13.52 -11.38 16.33
C PRO A 226 -13.64 -12.49 15.29
N PHE A 227 -13.22 -12.21 14.06
CA PHE A 227 -13.20 -13.16 12.96
C PHE A 227 -11.80 -13.21 12.35
N GLY A 228 -11.30 -14.41 12.09
CA GLY A 228 -10.04 -14.57 11.35
C GLY A 228 -10.25 -14.36 9.85
N MET A 229 -9.16 -14.11 9.15
CA MET A 229 -9.17 -13.94 7.69
C MET A 229 -9.67 -15.22 6.98
N ALA A 230 -9.44 -16.41 7.55
CA ALA A 230 -9.98 -17.65 7.00
C ALA A 230 -11.51 -17.68 7.04
N ALA A 231 -12.12 -17.22 8.13
CA ALA A 231 -13.57 -17.14 8.25
C ALA A 231 -14.15 -16.12 7.27
N LEU A 232 -13.57 -14.92 7.20
CA LEU A 232 -14.01 -13.88 6.27
C LEU A 232 -13.91 -14.33 4.81
N ALA A 233 -12.74 -14.83 4.40
CA ALA A 233 -12.52 -15.29 3.03
C ALA A 233 -13.44 -16.48 2.67
N GLY A 234 -13.62 -17.41 3.62
CA GLY A 234 -14.56 -18.52 3.49
C GLY A 234 -16.00 -18.06 3.35
N TYR A 235 -16.42 -17.09 4.13
CA TYR A 235 -17.77 -16.51 4.04
C TYR A 235 -18.01 -15.85 2.67
N VAL A 236 -17.11 -14.98 2.23
CA VAL A 236 -17.27 -14.28 0.94
C VAL A 236 -17.21 -15.27 -0.24
N ARG A 237 -16.32 -16.27 -0.19
CA ARG A 237 -16.17 -17.26 -1.27
C ARG A 237 -17.30 -18.27 -1.29
N ASN A 238 -17.58 -18.94 -0.16
CA ASN A 238 -18.41 -20.15 -0.11
C ASN A 238 -19.86 -19.83 0.23
N THR A 239 -20.12 -18.86 1.11
CA THR A 239 -21.48 -18.49 1.53
C THR A 239 -22.10 -17.48 0.58
N LEU A 240 -21.36 -16.43 0.20
CA LEU A 240 -21.85 -15.42 -0.74
C LEU A 240 -21.66 -15.82 -2.20
N GLY A 241 -20.81 -16.80 -2.49
CA GLY A 241 -20.59 -17.33 -3.83
C GLY A 241 -19.78 -16.39 -4.75
N ALA A 242 -19.03 -15.43 -4.18
CA ALA A 242 -18.24 -14.49 -4.95
C ALA A 242 -17.14 -15.19 -5.75
N LYS A 243 -17.02 -14.88 -7.04
CA LYS A 243 -16.05 -15.49 -7.97
C LYS A 243 -14.80 -14.64 -8.15
N ASN A 244 -14.79 -13.44 -7.61
CA ASN A 244 -13.71 -12.47 -7.75
C ASN A 244 -12.36 -13.01 -7.28
N LEU A 245 -11.28 -12.50 -7.84
CA LEU A 245 -9.95 -12.61 -7.24
C LEU A 245 -9.97 -11.90 -5.87
N PHE A 246 -9.36 -12.49 -4.85
CA PHE A 246 -9.19 -11.83 -3.55
C PHE A 246 -7.76 -11.34 -3.38
N TRP A 247 -7.61 -10.11 -2.92
CA TRP A 247 -6.41 -9.64 -2.27
C TRP A 247 -6.58 -9.85 -0.77
N ILE A 248 -5.56 -10.42 -0.16
CA ILE A 248 -5.57 -10.77 1.26
C ILE A 248 -4.33 -10.17 1.89
N GLU A 249 -4.54 -9.26 2.80
CA GLU A 249 -3.48 -8.57 3.49
C GLU A 249 -3.04 -9.33 4.75
N GLY A 250 -1.73 -9.30 5.02
CA GLY A 250 -1.11 -9.96 6.16
C GLY A 250 -1.35 -9.25 7.49
N PRO A 251 -0.94 -9.86 8.61
CA PRO A 251 -0.94 -9.21 9.92
C PRO A 251 0.04 -8.02 9.93
N ASP A 252 -0.01 -7.25 11.04
CA ASP A 252 0.89 -6.12 11.27
C ASP A 252 0.90 -5.09 10.15
N MET A 253 -0.32 -4.62 9.80
CA MET A 253 -0.53 -3.62 8.75
C MET A 253 -0.06 -4.06 7.35
N ALA A 254 -0.19 -5.34 7.06
CA ALA A 254 0.22 -5.93 5.78
C ALA A 254 1.73 -5.80 5.45
N THR A 255 2.59 -5.46 6.41
CA THR A 255 4.00 -5.16 6.14
C THR A 255 4.83 -6.38 5.75
N SER A 256 4.42 -7.60 6.15
CA SER A 256 5.21 -8.81 5.89
C SER A 256 4.33 -10.07 5.92
N PHE A 257 4.71 -11.05 5.13
CA PHE A 257 4.20 -12.42 5.20
C PHE A 257 5.21 -13.41 5.82
N ALA A 258 6.30 -12.91 6.41
CA ALA A 258 7.30 -13.76 7.05
C ALA A 258 6.65 -14.73 8.05
N GLY A 259 6.99 -16.00 7.92
CA GLY A 259 6.48 -17.05 8.80
C GLY A 259 5.05 -17.54 8.51
N MET A 260 4.35 -17.03 7.51
CA MET A 260 2.99 -17.49 7.17
C MET A 260 2.93 -19.00 6.94
N VAL A 261 3.81 -19.51 6.10
CA VAL A 261 3.85 -20.94 5.73
C VAL A 261 4.27 -21.81 6.91
N SER A 262 5.33 -21.43 7.63
CA SER A 262 5.83 -22.21 8.78
C SER A 262 4.86 -22.25 9.95
N ASN A 263 3.90 -21.33 10.03
CA ASN A 263 2.83 -21.31 11.03
C ASN A 263 1.50 -21.86 10.49
N GLY A 264 1.47 -22.43 9.28
CA GLY A 264 0.27 -23.02 8.69
C GLY A 264 -0.85 -22.01 8.44
N ALA A 265 -0.52 -20.74 8.18
CA ALA A 265 -1.48 -19.66 8.06
C ALA A 265 -1.91 -19.36 6.61
N GLN A 266 -1.64 -20.26 5.68
CA GLN A 266 -2.16 -20.16 4.32
C GLN A 266 -3.68 -20.36 4.29
N LEU A 267 -4.38 -19.54 3.50
CA LEU A 267 -5.82 -19.69 3.33
C LEU A 267 -6.15 -20.90 2.45
N SER A 268 -7.22 -21.59 2.79
CA SER A 268 -7.70 -22.75 2.04
C SER A 268 -8.64 -22.40 0.88
N VAL A 269 -9.10 -21.15 0.79
CA VAL A 269 -9.94 -20.70 -0.33
C VAL A 269 -9.09 -20.48 -1.58
N SER A 270 -9.63 -20.80 -2.74
CA SER A 270 -8.98 -20.62 -4.02
C SER A 270 -9.03 -19.14 -4.49
N ASN A 271 -8.20 -18.83 -5.47
CA ASN A 271 -8.19 -17.55 -6.18
C ASN A 271 -7.83 -16.37 -5.27
N VAL A 272 -6.71 -16.52 -4.56
CA VAL A 272 -6.15 -15.55 -3.61
C VAL A 272 -4.79 -15.05 -4.09
N VAL A 273 -4.57 -13.77 -3.97
CA VAL A 273 -3.29 -13.08 -4.05
C VAL A 273 -2.97 -12.50 -2.67
N TYR A 274 -1.79 -12.70 -2.16
CA TYR A 274 -1.36 -12.06 -0.92
C TYR A 274 -0.89 -10.64 -1.20
N ALA A 275 -1.54 -9.67 -0.56
CA ALA A 275 -1.26 -8.26 -0.73
C ALA A 275 -0.38 -7.76 0.42
N VAL A 276 0.78 -7.22 0.08
CA VAL A 276 1.71 -6.63 1.05
C VAL A 276 1.68 -5.12 0.91
N HIS A 277 1.82 -4.41 2.04
CA HIS A 277 2.10 -2.98 2.13
C HIS A 277 3.50 -2.84 2.71
N HIS A 278 4.49 -3.27 1.93
CA HIS A 278 5.84 -3.37 2.44
C HIS A 278 6.50 -2.00 2.52
N PRO A 279 6.97 -1.58 3.70
CA PRO A 279 7.80 -0.39 3.79
C PRO A 279 9.06 -0.62 2.97
N GLN A 280 9.42 0.36 2.17
CA GLN A 280 10.54 0.21 1.24
C GLN A 280 11.90 -0.01 1.94
N ALA A 281 12.01 0.32 3.21
CA ALA A 281 13.19 0.02 4.03
C ALA A 281 13.00 -1.27 4.84
N PRO A 282 14.05 -2.06 5.06
CA PRO A 282 15.38 -1.88 4.49
C PRO A 282 15.40 -2.10 2.98
N HIS A 283 16.27 -1.37 2.28
CA HIS A 283 16.38 -1.41 0.82
C HIS A 283 17.32 -2.55 0.38
N ASP A 284 16.95 -3.77 0.67
CA ASP A 284 17.73 -4.91 0.20
C ASP A 284 16.84 -6.08 -0.20
N GLN A 285 17.27 -6.76 -1.24
CA GLN A 285 16.54 -7.87 -1.82
C GLN A 285 16.35 -9.02 -0.83
N ALA A 286 17.30 -9.26 0.07
CA ALA A 286 17.21 -10.36 1.03
C ALA A 286 16.07 -10.13 2.04
N SER A 287 15.85 -8.88 2.44
CA SER A 287 14.70 -8.51 3.28
C SER A 287 13.39 -8.67 2.53
N TRP A 288 13.30 -8.18 1.28
CA TRP A 288 12.10 -8.34 0.46
C TRP A 288 11.78 -9.82 0.20
N ASP A 289 12.82 -10.64 -0.07
CA ASP A 289 12.65 -12.10 -0.20
C ASP A 289 12.12 -12.72 1.09
N ALA A 290 12.67 -12.35 2.25
CA ALA A 290 12.26 -12.90 3.54
C ALA A 290 10.84 -12.47 3.93
N ASP A 291 10.44 -11.25 3.59
CA ASP A 291 9.15 -10.69 3.98
C ASP A 291 7.99 -11.15 3.08
N PHE A 292 8.18 -11.21 1.77
CA PHE A 292 7.09 -11.59 0.86
C PHE A 292 7.54 -12.30 -0.42
N GLY A 293 8.75 -12.04 -0.91
CA GLY A 293 9.22 -12.58 -2.19
C GLY A 293 9.34 -14.10 -2.20
N TYR A 294 9.61 -14.70 -1.05
CA TYR A 294 9.66 -16.17 -0.92
C TYR A 294 8.38 -16.86 -1.35
N LEU A 295 7.20 -16.19 -1.22
CA LEU A 295 5.93 -16.76 -1.68
C LEU A 295 5.93 -17.03 -3.19
N VAL A 296 6.56 -16.15 -3.95
CA VAL A 296 6.73 -16.32 -5.40
C VAL A 296 7.90 -17.25 -5.71
N ASN A 297 9.05 -17.04 -5.05
CA ASN A 297 10.29 -17.78 -5.30
C ASN A 297 10.13 -19.27 -5.04
N ASP A 298 9.39 -19.64 -4.00
CA ASP A 298 9.15 -21.03 -3.61
C ASP A 298 7.90 -21.64 -4.29
N GLY A 299 7.26 -20.89 -5.20
CA GLY A 299 6.09 -21.39 -5.94
C GLY A 299 4.81 -21.52 -5.11
N ILE A 300 4.68 -20.76 -4.02
CA ILE A 300 3.61 -20.90 -3.02
C ILE A 300 2.34 -20.19 -3.47
N ALA A 301 2.45 -18.88 -3.80
CA ALA A 301 1.30 -18.05 -4.15
C ALA A 301 1.72 -16.78 -4.90
N PRO A 302 0.82 -16.14 -5.67
CA PRO A 302 1.07 -14.83 -6.22
C PRO A 302 1.02 -13.76 -5.12
N VAL A 303 1.81 -12.70 -5.32
CA VAL A 303 1.91 -11.54 -4.45
C VAL A 303 1.60 -10.27 -5.23
N VAL A 304 1.07 -9.27 -4.56
CA VAL A 304 0.95 -7.89 -5.04
C VAL A 304 1.42 -6.93 -3.96
N GLU A 305 2.15 -5.89 -4.34
CA GLU A 305 2.34 -4.72 -3.49
C GLU A 305 1.05 -3.92 -3.50
N GLY A 306 0.23 -4.10 -2.47
CA GLY A 306 -1.17 -3.64 -2.44
C GLY A 306 -1.32 -2.16 -2.16
N GLU A 307 -0.35 -1.56 -1.46
CA GLU A 307 -0.36 -0.13 -1.12
C GLU A 307 1.06 0.41 -0.95
N TRP A 308 1.69 0.69 -2.08
CA TRP A 308 3.04 1.22 -2.07
C TRP A 308 3.08 2.73 -1.90
N THR A 309 3.96 3.19 -1.06
CA THR A 309 4.40 4.59 -1.00
C THR A 309 5.91 4.63 -0.79
N ASN A 310 6.59 5.66 -1.29
CA ASN A 310 7.99 5.87 -0.96
C ASN A 310 8.17 6.51 0.42
N TYR A 311 7.11 6.58 1.18
CA TYR A 311 7.10 6.95 2.58
C TYR A 311 7.25 5.70 3.43
N GLU A 312 8.08 5.80 4.41
CA GLU A 312 8.14 4.85 5.49
C GLU A 312 7.27 5.35 6.64
N PRO A 313 6.02 4.87 6.78
CA PRO A 313 5.26 5.16 7.97
C PRO A 313 5.94 4.40 9.09
N ALA A 314 6.65 5.10 9.90
CA ALA A 314 7.02 4.55 11.18
C ALA A 314 5.91 4.91 12.17
N PRO A 315 5.01 4.02 12.47
CA PRO A 315 3.85 4.30 13.33
C PRO A 315 4.24 4.63 14.76
N ALA A 316 5.52 4.56 15.10
CA ALA A 316 6.04 4.83 16.43
C ALA A 316 7.32 5.68 16.40
N PHE A 317 7.69 6.24 15.28
CA PHE A 317 8.89 7.06 15.21
C PHE A 317 8.60 8.46 15.75
N THR A 318 9.17 8.76 16.87
CA THR A 318 9.49 10.14 17.21
C THR A 318 10.67 10.56 16.33
N ALA A 319 10.78 11.84 16.01
CA ALA A 319 11.92 12.39 15.25
C ALA A 319 13.31 11.94 15.77
N ALA A 320 13.38 11.45 17.00
CA ALA A 320 14.60 10.92 17.62
C ALA A 320 14.93 9.46 17.25
N THR A 321 14.01 8.72 16.64
CA THR A 321 14.17 7.29 16.32
C THR A 321 14.16 6.99 14.83
N LEU A 322 14.00 8.01 13.96
CA LEU A 322 14.16 7.86 12.53
C LEU A 322 15.59 7.46 12.19
N PRO A 323 15.81 6.40 11.38
CA PRO A 323 17.14 6.09 10.90
C PRO A 323 17.74 7.29 10.18
N THR A 324 18.96 7.66 10.51
CA THR A 324 19.66 8.76 9.83
C THR A 324 19.95 8.48 8.35
N SER A 325 19.78 7.22 7.91
CA SER A 325 19.94 6.75 6.54
C SER A 325 18.64 6.65 5.76
N CYS A 326 17.48 6.95 6.39
CA CYS A 326 16.22 6.92 5.69
C CYS A 326 16.32 7.90 4.52
N TRP A 327 16.12 7.42 3.31
CA TRP A 327 15.91 8.26 2.13
C TRP A 327 17.13 8.96 1.48
N THR A 328 18.32 8.78 1.98
CA THR A 328 19.51 9.39 1.33
C THR A 328 19.71 8.93 -0.12
N ASP A 329 19.05 7.84 -0.51
CA ASP A 329 19.18 7.24 -1.84
C ASP A 329 17.85 6.79 -2.47
N ALA A 330 16.72 7.41 -2.11
CA ALA A 330 15.41 7.06 -2.67
C ALA A 330 15.37 7.11 -4.21
N VAL A 331 16.18 7.95 -4.84
CA VAL A 331 16.37 7.99 -6.31
C VAL A 331 16.93 6.67 -6.84
N THR A 332 17.69 5.95 -6.04
CA THR A 332 18.23 4.63 -6.36
C THR A 332 17.31 3.51 -5.86
N ALA A 333 16.89 3.60 -4.61
CA ALA A 333 16.12 2.57 -3.93
C ALA A 333 14.73 2.32 -4.57
N VAL A 334 14.03 3.38 -5.00
CA VAL A 334 12.71 3.22 -5.65
C VAL A 334 12.82 2.45 -6.97
N PRO A 335 13.71 2.78 -7.90
CA PRO A 335 13.92 1.96 -9.11
C PRO A 335 14.38 0.54 -8.82
N GLU A 336 15.21 0.31 -7.81
CA GLU A 336 15.65 -1.03 -7.41
C GLU A 336 14.49 -1.86 -6.90
N TYR A 337 13.61 -1.30 -6.07
CA TYR A 337 12.41 -1.97 -5.61
C TYR A 337 11.45 -2.28 -6.79
N PHE A 338 11.21 -1.33 -7.67
CA PHE A 338 10.40 -1.57 -8.87
C PHE A 338 10.98 -2.66 -9.78
N GLN A 339 12.30 -2.70 -9.92
CA GLN A 339 12.97 -3.76 -10.67
C GLN A 339 12.82 -5.13 -9.99
N TYR A 340 12.91 -5.18 -8.66
CA TYR A 340 12.66 -6.39 -7.89
C TYR A 340 11.24 -6.91 -8.13
N LEU A 341 10.21 -6.08 -7.94
CA LEU A 341 8.81 -6.45 -8.18
C LEU A 341 8.62 -6.98 -9.61
N ALA A 342 9.17 -6.26 -10.59
CA ALA A 342 9.06 -6.63 -11.98
C ALA A 342 9.73 -7.98 -12.30
N SER A 343 10.88 -8.28 -11.71
CA SER A 343 11.60 -9.55 -11.93
C SER A 343 10.87 -10.75 -11.36
N HIS A 344 10.01 -10.55 -10.37
CA HIS A 344 9.18 -11.56 -9.73
C HIS A 344 7.74 -11.62 -10.26
N GLY A 345 7.38 -10.77 -11.23
CA GLY A 345 6.00 -10.66 -11.72
C GLY A 345 5.01 -10.14 -10.69
N ILE A 346 5.50 -9.44 -9.67
CA ILE A 346 4.71 -8.84 -8.61
C ILE A 346 4.16 -7.50 -9.10
N GLY A 347 2.85 -7.32 -9.03
CA GLY A 347 2.18 -6.07 -9.32
C GLY A 347 2.36 -5.04 -8.21
N LEU A 348 2.04 -3.77 -8.51
CA LEU A 348 2.09 -2.68 -7.54
C LEU A 348 0.85 -1.81 -7.68
N ASN A 349 0.27 -1.46 -6.53
CA ASN A 349 -0.74 -0.43 -6.40
C ASN A 349 -0.20 0.70 -5.53
N ALA A 350 -0.05 1.89 -6.12
CA ALA A 350 0.56 3.01 -5.43
C ALA A 350 -0.44 3.81 -4.60
N TYR A 351 -0.05 4.18 -3.44
CA TYR A 351 -0.77 5.08 -2.53
C TYR A 351 -0.19 6.49 -2.64
N GLN A 352 -0.97 7.51 -3.04
CA GLN A 352 -2.31 7.56 -3.64
C GLN A 352 -2.38 8.77 -4.57
N LEU A 353 -3.37 8.87 -5.46
CA LEU A 353 -3.54 10.00 -6.37
C LEU A 353 -4.06 11.24 -5.61
N GLN A 354 -3.17 11.84 -4.86
CA GLN A 354 -3.43 12.99 -4.00
C GLN A 354 -2.24 13.95 -4.02
N PRO A 355 -2.50 15.29 -3.89
CA PRO A 355 -1.42 16.27 -3.72
C PRO A 355 -0.53 15.93 -2.52
N GLY A 356 0.76 16.00 -2.75
CA GLY A 356 1.76 15.62 -1.75
C GLY A 356 2.20 14.15 -1.83
N PHE A 357 1.40 13.26 -2.37
CA PHE A 357 1.77 11.88 -2.67
C PHE A 357 2.25 11.76 -4.11
N LEU A 358 1.40 11.33 -5.02
CA LEU A 358 1.81 11.09 -6.41
C LEU A 358 1.72 12.33 -7.31
N VAL A 359 0.84 13.27 -7.01
CA VAL A 359 0.62 14.48 -7.82
C VAL A 359 0.93 15.75 -7.06
N LYS A 360 1.24 16.82 -7.78
CA LYS A 360 1.50 18.15 -7.19
C LYS A 360 0.20 18.87 -6.83
N SER A 361 -0.85 18.66 -7.61
CA SER A 361 -2.15 19.29 -7.39
C SER A 361 -3.26 18.54 -8.11
N TYR A 362 -4.49 18.67 -7.64
CA TYR A 362 -5.67 18.15 -8.36
C TYR A 362 -5.97 18.93 -9.66
N ALA A 363 -5.48 20.15 -9.80
CA ALA A 363 -5.65 20.90 -11.04
C ALA A 363 -4.79 20.34 -12.20
N ASN A 364 -3.78 19.53 -11.90
CA ASN A 364 -2.96 18.84 -12.90
C ASN A 364 -2.58 17.46 -12.40
N MET A 365 -3.46 16.50 -12.61
CA MET A 365 -3.26 15.10 -12.19
C MET A 365 -2.28 14.34 -13.10
N ALA A 366 -1.96 14.88 -14.28
CA ALA A 366 -0.89 14.40 -15.15
C ALA A 366 0.51 14.90 -14.71
N GLY A 367 0.55 15.82 -13.75
CA GLY A 367 1.79 16.40 -13.22
C GLY A 367 2.30 15.67 -11.98
N PRO A 368 3.18 14.68 -12.14
CA PRO A 368 3.68 13.91 -11.01
C PRO A 368 4.57 14.73 -10.07
N THR A 369 4.64 14.29 -8.83
CA THR A 369 5.68 14.72 -7.89
C THR A 369 7.05 14.26 -8.36
N THR A 370 8.11 14.96 -7.93
CA THR A 370 9.50 14.62 -8.29
C THR A 370 10.34 14.56 -7.03
N ILE A 371 11.15 13.50 -6.90
CA ILE A 371 12.13 13.43 -5.82
C ILE A 371 13.15 14.53 -6.01
N ASN A 372 13.37 15.32 -4.97
CA ASN A 372 14.50 16.23 -4.90
C ASN A 372 15.50 15.69 -3.86
N ALA A 373 16.51 15.00 -4.35
CA ALA A 373 17.54 14.37 -3.52
C ALA A 373 18.34 15.38 -2.64
N GLN A 374 18.26 16.68 -2.95
CA GLN A 374 18.99 17.72 -2.19
C GLN A 374 18.17 18.28 -1.01
N THR A 375 16.86 18.25 -1.10
CA THR A 375 15.95 18.83 -0.08
C THR A 375 15.18 17.79 0.70
N TRP A 376 15.30 16.53 0.33
CA TRP A 376 14.55 15.47 0.95
C TRP A 376 15.22 14.93 2.20
N SER A 377 14.54 15.03 3.33
CA SER A 377 14.97 14.43 4.59
C SER A 377 13.80 13.76 5.26
N CYS A 378 14.03 12.64 5.90
CA CYS A 378 13.03 11.93 6.69
C CYS A 378 12.36 12.82 7.75
N GLN A 379 13.06 13.82 8.24
CA GLN A 379 12.56 14.72 9.28
C GLN A 379 11.59 15.78 8.74
N ALA A 380 11.80 16.26 7.53
CA ALA A 380 10.93 17.27 6.95
C ALA A 380 9.57 16.68 6.55
N ASP A 381 9.54 15.40 6.26
CA ASP A 381 8.40 14.75 5.63
C ASP A 381 7.50 14.00 6.63
N ALA A 382 8.02 13.66 7.81
CA ALA A 382 7.28 12.96 8.85
C ALA A 382 6.02 13.72 9.34
N GLU A 383 6.00 15.04 9.24
CA GLU A 383 4.87 15.85 9.70
C GLU A 383 4.03 16.42 8.57
N SER A 384 4.60 16.62 7.38
CA SER A 384 3.91 17.41 6.36
C SER A 384 3.46 16.63 5.15
N GLN A 385 4.23 15.67 4.64
CA GLN A 385 3.96 15.08 3.33
C GLN A 385 4.63 13.71 3.13
N PRO A 386 4.08 12.63 3.65
CA PRO A 386 4.61 11.30 3.37
C PRO A 386 4.57 10.98 1.87
N GLY A 387 5.51 10.21 1.40
CA GLY A 387 5.51 9.66 0.06
C GLY A 387 5.87 10.62 -1.06
N GLN A 388 6.39 11.78 -0.74
CA GLN A 388 6.69 12.79 -1.74
C GLN A 388 7.76 12.37 -2.75
N GLY A 389 7.49 12.70 -3.98
CA GLY A 389 8.50 12.73 -5.02
C GLY A 389 8.58 11.51 -5.92
N ALA A 390 7.99 10.38 -5.58
CA ALA A 390 8.07 9.19 -6.42
C ALA A 390 7.10 9.15 -7.60
N GLY A 391 6.17 10.07 -7.70
CA GLY A 391 5.17 10.07 -8.78
C GLY A 391 5.79 10.01 -10.18
N SER A 392 6.88 10.74 -10.44
CA SER A 392 7.55 10.70 -11.74
C SER A 392 8.23 9.36 -12.04
N LEU A 393 8.80 8.70 -11.03
CA LEU A 393 9.41 7.38 -11.19
C LEU A 393 8.34 6.33 -11.43
N LEU A 394 7.25 6.37 -10.67
CA LEU A 394 6.12 5.46 -10.85
C LEU A 394 5.49 5.59 -12.24
N MET A 395 5.18 6.82 -12.67
CA MET A 395 4.59 7.08 -13.98
C MET A 395 5.49 6.57 -15.11
N ALA A 396 6.80 6.79 -15.00
CA ALA A 396 7.76 6.30 -15.98
C ALA A 396 7.80 4.77 -15.99
N TRP A 397 7.77 4.13 -14.81
CA TRP A 397 7.77 2.68 -14.68
C TRP A 397 6.49 2.05 -15.23
N PHE A 398 5.31 2.61 -14.92
CA PHE A 398 4.05 2.12 -15.48
C PHE A 398 4.03 2.22 -17.02
N ARG A 399 4.46 3.36 -17.57
CA ARG A 399 4.57 3.51 -19.04
C ARG A 399 5.54 2.52 -19.67
N GLN A 400 6.63 2.17 -18.99
CA GLN A 400 7.57 1.18 -19.50
C GLN A 400 6.99 -0.24 -19.46
N ARG A 401 6.18 -0.57 -18.46
CA ARG A 401 5.72 -1.95 -18.21
C ARG A 401 4.35 -2.24 -18.79
N ASN A 402 3.51 -1.23 -18.89
CA ASN A 402 2.11 -1.36 -19.33
C ASN A 402 1.81 -0.65 -20.65
N SER A 403 2.80 -0.41 -21.52
CA SER A 403 2.61 0.07 -22.87
C SER A 403 2.88 -0.99 -23.93
#